data_fe5dde042961ae8fef6b1d791c6e22dc
#
_entry.id   fe5dde042961ae8fef6b1d791c6e22dc
#
_cell.length_a   1.000
_cell.length_b   1.000
_cell.length_c   1.000
_cell.angle_alpha   90.00
_cell.angle_beta   90.00
_cell.angle_gamma   90.00
#
_symmetry.space_group_name_H-M   'P 1'
#
loop_
_entity.id
_entity.type
_entity.pdbx_description
1 polymer ?
#
loop_
_entity_poly.entity_id
_entity_poly.type
_entity_poly.pdbx_seq_one_letter_code
_entity_poly.pdbx_strand_id
1 'polypeptide(L)'
;APTTTAAPAPTTTTPRVPTIQIINLSSLATADIRSWTEVATAKMSAWQADILGVVWPVGAMIREDARDKFDVPFNEMQHVLTDAVLSGLLDDVDAWIDATPCAVDEAAFLAGDSGGWRGEQAQSIKDNVRLWIGGGADAATAPDPCFESRMSIYAFPASETAATAQRVYIHELYHALSSYLTTYCAPPDGQEEPEKYDAQGWIAEGTADYFSYVVQAEINGEAHPASAILQAANNDAQESGTDLGRNAAKSAAAVRLMIERGDLAEADVMGATIFNDCDWADDFSMSNTAAAYARTNWHLIEQSGGTWGFTPAALNG
;
A
#
# COMPACT_ATOMS: atom_id res chain seq x y z
N ALA A 1 31.85 -8.87 -4.98
CA ALA A 1 30.50 -8.55 -5.44
C ALA A 1 29.54 -9.45 -4.70
N PRO A 2 28.53 -8.93 -4.01
CA PRO A 2 27.50 -9.75 -3.42
C PRO A 2 26.73 -10.43 -4.54
N THR A 3 26.56 -11.74 -4.44
CA THR A 3 25.75 -12.53 -5.36
C THR A 3 24.30 -12.19 -5.08
N THR A 4 23.63 -11.48 -5.98
CA THR A 4 22.19 -11.27 -5.97
C THR A 4 21.52 -12.64 -6.02
N THR A 5 20.97 -13.07 -4.89
CA THR A 5 20.13 -14.26 -4.84
C THR A 5 18.74 -13.84 -5.33
N ALA A 6 18.37 -14.28 -6.51
CA ALA A 6 17.01 -14.09 -7.02
C ALA A 6 16.00 -14.66 -6.01
N ALA A 7 14.88 -13.95 -5.83
CA ALA A 7 13.79 -14.44 -5.00
C ALA A 7 13.42 -15.88 -5.43
N PRO A 8 13.17 -16.80 -4.51
CA PRO A 8 12.77 -18.15 -4.85
C PRO A 8 11.49 -18.10 -5.67
N ALA A 9 11.57 -18.62 -6.91
CA ALA A 9 10.37 -18.78 -7.73
C ALA A 9 9.35 -19.60 -6.95
N PRO A 10 8.06 -19.19 -6.98
CA PRO A 10 7.00 -19.92 -6.29
C PRO A 10 7.02 -21.39 -6.77
N THR A 11 7.11 -22.32 -5.83
CA THR A 11 7.00 -23.76 -6.09
C THR A 11 5.67 -24.00 -6.78
N THR A 12 5.68 -24.61 -7.97
CA THR A 12 4.50 -24.94 -8.77
C THR A 12 3.60 -25.93 -8.04
N THR A 13 2.78 -25.40 -7.14
CA THR A 13 1.57 -26.08 -6.68
C THR A 13 0.46 -25.87 -7.72
N THR A 14 -0.48 -26.78 -7.81
CA THR A 14 -1.66 -26.66 -8.70
C THR A 14 -2.21 -25.24 -8.64
N PRO A 15 -2.51 -24.58 -9.78
CA PRO A 15 -3.00 -23.21 -9.78
C PRO A 15 -4.24 -23.10 -8.88
N ARG A 16 -4.07 -22.50 -7.73
CA ARG A 16 -5.17 -22.20 -6.82
C ARG A 16 -5.80 -20.89 -7.29
N VAL A 17 -7.12 -20.85 -7.36
CA VAL A 17 -7.83 -19.60 -7.61
C VAL A 17 -7.79 -18.81 -6.30
N PRO A 18 -7.18 -17.62 -6.28
CA PRO A 18 -7.18 -16.77 -5.10
C PRO A 18 -8.61 -16.44 -4.65
N THR A 19 -8.80 -16.32 -3.36
CA THR A 19 -10.09 -15.96 -2.77
C THR A 19 -10.05 -14.53 -2.27
N ILE A 20 -11.19 -13.83 -2.38
CA ILE A 20 -11.39 -12.51 -1.83
C ILE A 20 -12.46 -12.61 -0.75
N GLN A 21 -12.09 -12.31 0.48
CA GLN A 21 -13.01 -12.17 1.60
C GLN A 21 -13.08 -10.71 2.03
N ILE A 22 -14.28 -10.19 2.27
CA ILE A 22 -14.49 -8.83 2.75
C ILE A 22 -15.27 -8.88 4.06
N ILE A 23 -14.67 -8.32 5.11
CA ILE A 23 -15.32 -8.01 6.38
C ILE A 23 -15.63 -6.52 6.36
N ASN A 24 -16.92 -6.18 6.23
CA ASN A 24 -17.35 -4.79 6.12
C ASN A 24 -18.38 -4.47 7.21
N LEU A 25 -18.01 -3.60 8.12
CA LEU A 25 -18.88 -3.04 9.16
C LEU A 25 -19.23 -1.57 8.90
N SER A 26 -18.74 -0.98 7.80
CA SER A 26 -19.01 0.41 7.41
C SER A 26 -20.33 0.56 6.68
N SER A 27 -20.67 1.79 6.31
CA SER A 27 -21.82 2.10 5.47
C SER A 27 -21.61 1.87 3.97
N LEU A 28 -20.39 1.51 3.54
CA LEU A 28 -20.11 1.18 2.13
C LEU A 28 -20.76 -0.15 1.75
N ALA A 29 -21.12 -0.32 0.50
CA ALA A 29 -21.63 -1.60 0.03
C ALA A 29 -20.50 -2.62 -0.09
N THR A 30 -20.65 -3.78 0.52
CA THR A 30 -19.64 -4.86 0.46
C THR A 30 -19.35 -5.31 -0.99
N ALA A 31 -20.38 -5.24 -1.86
CA ALA A 31 -20.22 -5.56 -3.29
C ALA A 31 -19.29 -4.58 -4.00
N ASP A 32 -19.33 -3.30 -3.63
CA ASP A 32 -18.44 -2.29 -4.21
C ASP A 32 -16.98 -2.52 -3.78
N ILE A 33 -16.73 -2.74 -2.48
CA ILE A 33 -15.39 -3.06 -1.95
C ILE A 33 -14.82 -4.31 -2.64
N ARG A 34 -15.65 -5.35 -2.81
CA ARG A 34 -15.26 -6.56 -3.54
C ARG A 34 -14.89 -6.25 -4.98
N SER A 35 -15.70 -5.46 -5.70
CA SER A 35 -15.44 -5.07 -7.08
C SER A 35 -14.13 -4.26 -7.20
N TRP A 36 -13.88 -3.34 -6.27
CA TRP A 36 -12.61 -2.61 -6.23
C TRP A 36 -11.41 -3.54 -6.06
N THR A 37 -11.55 -4.51 -5.15
CA THR A 37 -10.50 -5.53 -4.92
C THR A 37 -10.26 -6.37 -6.18
N GLU A 38 -11.32 -6.83 -6.84
CA GLU A 38 -11.21 -7.65 -8.06
C GLU A 38 -10.52 -6.91 -9.20
N VAL A 39 -10.87 -5.63 -9.43
CA VAL A 39 -10.24 -4.83 -10.49
C VAL A 39 -8.78 -4.54 -10.16
N ALA A 40 -8.47 -4.15 -8.93
CA ALA A 40 -7.10 -3.86 -8.52
C ALA A 40 -6.20 -5.11 -8.59
N THR A 41 -6.64 -6.24 -8.05
CA THR A 41 -5.86 -7.50 -8.08
C THR A 41 -5.65 -8.03 -9.48
N ALA A 42 -6.61 -7.81 -10.41
CA ALA A 42 -6.46 -8.19 -11.81
C ALA A 42 -5.33 -7.43 -12.52
N LYS A 43 -5.05 -6.17 -12.12
CA LYS A 43 -3.91 -5.40 -12.65
C LYS A 43 -2.59 -5.99 -12.20
N MET A 44 -2.52 -6.46 -10.98
CA MET A 44 -1.34 -7.02 -10.33
C MET A 44 -1.31 -8.56 -10.47
N SER A 45 -1.61 -9.08 -11.62
CA SER A 45 -1.82 -10.52 -11.88
C SER A 45 -0.62 -11.42 -11.53
N ALA A 46 0.59 -10.88 -11.45
CA ALA A 46 1.78 -11.59 -11.00
C ALA A 46 1.76 -11.90 -9.49
N TRP A 47 0.91 -11.21 -8.73
CA TRP A 47 0.85 -11.25 -7.26
C TRP A 47 -0.43 -11.94 -6.77
N GLN A 48 -0.70 -13.14 -7.27
CA GLN A 48 -1.90 -13.90 -6.92
C GLN A 48 -1.87 -14.37 -5.47
N ALA A 49 -2.71 -13.77 -4.62
CA ALA A 49 -2.83 -14.09 -3.20
C ALA A 49 -4.30 -14.12 -2.76
N ASP A 50 -4.60 -14.82 -1.68
CA ASP A 50 -5.87 -14.64 -0.98
C ASP A 50 -5.89 -13.27 -0.32
N ILE A 51 -6.99 -12.56 -0.46
CA ILE A 51 -7.16 -11.20 0.07
C ILE A 51 -8.22 -11.20 1.17
N LEU A 52 -7.85 -10.64 2.32
CA LEU A 52 -8.81 -10.17 3.31
C LEU A 52 -8.88 -8.65 3.27
N GLY A 53 -10.02 -8.13 2.84
CA GLY A 53 -10.34 -6.70 3.01
C GLY A 53 -11.14 -6.48 4.28
N VAL A 54 -10.69 -5.59 5.15
CA VAL A 54 -11.39 -5.22 6.39
C VAL A 54 -11.72 -3.74 6.35
N VAL A 55 -13.01 -3.41 6.43
CA VAL A 55 -13.48 -2.02 6.46
C VAL A 55 -14.43 -1.82 7.64
N TRP A 56 -14.11 -0.87 8.51
CA TRP A 56 -14.93 -0.59 9.69
C TRP A 56 -15.13 0.92 9.91
N PRO A 57 -16.22 1.32 10.57
CA PRO A 57 -16.48 2.73 10.81
C PRO A 57 -15.64 3.28 11.95
N VAL A 58 -15.14 4.51 11.77
CA VAL A 58 -14.51 5.31 12.83
C VAL A 58 -15.14 6.70 12.88
N GLY A 59 -14.91 7.43 14.00
CA GLY A 59 -15.34 8.80 14.12
C GLY A 59 -14.53 9.76 13.25
N ALA A 60 -15.08 10.96 13.05
CA ALA A 60 -14.42 11.99 12.25
C ALA A 60 -13.30 12.73 13.00
N MET A 61 -13.16 12.51 14.31
CA MET A 61 -12.19 13.22 15.14
C MET A 61 -11.07 12.27 15.59
N ILE A 62 -9.85 12.77 15.51
CA ILE A 62 -8.68 12.12 16.07
C ILE A 62 -8.79 12.11 17.61
N ARG A 63 -8.46 11.00 18.23
CA ARG A 63 -8.39 10.87 19.67
C ARG A 63 -7.07 11.41 20.18
N GLU A 64 -7.11 12.42 21.03
CA GLU A 64 -5.90 13.04 21.59
C GLU A 64 -5.09 12.08 22.48
N ASP A 65 -5.76 11.11 23.13
CA ASP A 65 -5.13 10.13 24.03
C ASP A 65 -4.69 8.82 23.35
N ALA A 66 -5.02 8.63 22.07
CA ALA A 66 -4.83 7.34 21.42
C ALA A 66 -3.35 7.02 21.19
N ARG A 67 -2.56 8.02 20.77
CA ARG A 67 -1.13 7.85 20.56
C ARG A 67 -0.41 7.34 21.81
N ASP A 68 -0.71 7.93 22.97
CA ASP A 68 -0.08 7.54 24.23
C ASP A 68 -0.59 6.18 24.74
N LYS A 69 -1.84 5.83 24.38
CA LYS A 69 -2.48 4.61 24.84
C LYS A 69 -2.06 3.37 24.07
N PHE A 70 -1.81 3.52 22.77
CA PHE A 70 -1.58 2.39 21.87
C PHE A 70 -0.17 2.36 21.27
N ASP A 71 0.66 3.39 21.54
CA ASP A 71 2.03 3.53 21.01
C ASP A 71 2.13 3.35 19.48
N VAL A 72 1.08 3.76 18.78
CA VAL A 72 1.02 3.68 17.32
C VAL A 72 1.43 5.01 16.67
N PRO A 73 2.16 4.99 15.56
CA PRO A 73 2.65 6.20 14.90
C PRO A 73 1.59 6.93 14.06
N PHE A 74 0.34 6.44 14.04
CA PHE A 74 -0.72 6.96 13.18
C PHE A 74 -1.58 8.02 13.86
N ASN A 75 -2.36 8.74 13.07
CA ASN A 75 -3.44 9.59 13.56
C ASN A 75 -4.67 8.72 13.83
N GLU A 76 -4.85 8.29 15.07
CA GLU A 76 -5.95 7.41 15.43
C GLU A 76 -7.28 8.15 15.45
N MET A 77 -8.28 7.55 14.83
CA MET A 77 -9.64 8.06 14.79
C MET A 77 -10.44 7.61 16.02
N GLN A 78 -11.51 8.33 16.31
CA GLN A 78 -12.41 7.94 17.37
C GLN A 78 -13.06 6.59 17.07
N HIS A 79 -12.88 5.63 17.95
CA HIS A 79 -13.52 4.33 17.81
C HIS A 79 -15.03 4.42 18.11
N VAL A 80 -15.87 3.90 17.21
CA VAL A 80 -17.34 3.97 17.29
C VAL A 80 -18.02 2.61 17.42
N LEU A 81 -17.28 1.50 17.25
CA LEU A 81 -17.82 0.16 17.47
C LEU A 81 -18.04 -0.11 18.95
N THR A 82 -19.07 -0.88 19.29
CA THR A 82 -19.23 -1.41 20.64
C THR A 82 -18.17 -2.50 20.90
N ASP A 83 -17.80 -2.72 22.15
CA ASP A 83 -16.82 -3.74 22.54
C ASP A 83 -17.16 -5.13 22.00
N ALA A 84 -18.44 -5.50 21.97
CA ALA A 84 -18.88 -6.78 21.46
C ALA A 84 -18.70 -6.90 19.94
N VAL A 85 -18.99 -5.86 19.17
CA VAL A 85 -18.80 -5.83 17.71
C VAL A 85 -17.31 -5.80 17.38
N LEU A 86 -16.54 -5.02 18.10
CA LEU A 86 -15.08 -5.00 17.95
C LEU A 86 -14.47 -6.37 18.20
N SER A 87 -14.83 -7.03 19.30
CA SER A 87 -14.33 -8.37 19.63
C SER A 87 -14.67 -9.36 18.52
N GLY A 88 -15.91 -9.33 18.01
CA GLY A 88 -16.31 -10.20 16.89
C GLY A 88 -15.52 -9.95 15.62
N LEU A 89 -15.26 -8.67 15.27
CA LEU A 89 -14.41 -8.31 14.12
C LEU A 89 -12.99 -8.89 14.28
N LEU A 90 -12.40 -8.72 15.45
CA LEU A 90 -11.03 -9.19 15.73
C LEU A 90 -10.97 -10.74 15.71
N ASP A 91 -12.00 -11.41 16.23
CA ASP A 91 -12.08 -12.87 16.19
C ASP A 91 -12.21 -13.41 14.75
N ASP A 92 -12.97 -12.72 13.89
CA ASP A 92 -13.09 -13.07 12.46
C ASP A 92 -11.77 -12.87 11.71
N VAL A 93 -11.03 -11.79 12.00
CA VAL A 93 -9.70 -11.56 11.42
C VAL A 93 -8.70 -12.61 11.88
N ASP A 94 -8.67 -12.94 13.17
CA ASP A 94 -7.79 -13.97 13.71
C ASP A 94 -8.09 -15.33 13.09
N ALA A 95 -9.38 -15.67 12.93
CA ALA A 95 -9.80 -16.93 12.29
C ALA A 95 -9.34 -17.00 10.82
N TRP A 96 -9.39 -15.88 10.10
CA TRP A 96 -8.86 -15.84 8.73
C TRP A 96 -7.34 -16.04 8.70
N ILE A 97 -6.58 -15.38 9.59
CA ILE A 97 -5.12 -15.55 9.69
C ILE A 97 -4.78 -17.02 9.98
N ASP A 98 -5.49 -17.65 10.93
CA ASP A 98 -5.27 -19.07 11.29
C ASP A 98 -5.63 -20.05 10.16
N ALA A 99 -6.55 -19.67 9.29
CA ALA A 99 -6.98 -20.50 8.15
C ALA A 99 -6.13 -20.29 6.89
N THR A 100 -5.18 -19.34 6.88
CA THR A 100 -4.37 -19.07 5.69
C THR A 100 -3.43 -20.23 5.39
N PRO A 101 -3.03 -20.44 4.13
CA PRO A 101 -2.03 -21.45 3.76
C PRO A 101 -0.73 -21.33 4.56
N CYS A 102 -0.37 -20.12 4.92
CA CYS A 102 0.85 -19.83 5.68
C CYS A 102 0.82 -20.41 7.10
N ALA A 103 -0.33 -20.36 7.75
CA ALA A 103 -0.51 -20.95 9.08
C ALA A 103 -0.58 -22.48 9.02
N VAL A 104 -1.20 -23.03 7.96
CA VAL A 104 -1.35 -24.49 7.77
C VAL A 104 -0.01 -25.15 7.43
N ASP A 105 0.87 -24.46 6.72
CA ASP A 105 2.21 -24.97 6.36
C ASP A 105 3.26 -24.76 7.47
N GLU A 106 2.86 -24.29 8.66
CA GLU A 106 3.78 -24.08 9.78
C GLU A 106 4.58 -25.35 10.12
N ALA A 107 3.96 -26.52 10.09
CA ALA A 107 4.65 -27.78 10.38
C ALA A 107 5.67 -28.15 9.28
N ALA A 108 5.40 -27.89 8.01
CA ALA A 108 6.33 -28.08 6.91
C ALA A 108 7.47 -27.07 6.96
N PHE A 109 7.18 -25.85 7.37
CA PHE A 109 8.15 -24.78 7.56
C PHE A 109 9.08 -25.01 8.75
N LEU A 110 8.57 -25.52 9.86
CA LEU A 110 9.35 -25.91 11.04
C LEU A 110 10.25 -27.13 10.78
N ALA A 111 9.88 -27.97 9.80
CA ALA A 111 10.66 -29.15 9.42
C ALA A 111 11.81 -28.88 8.43
N GLY A 112 11.87 -27.70 7.81
CA GLY A 112 12.86 -27.33 6.79
C GLY A 112 13.39 -25.92 6.95
N ASP A 113 14.57 -25.78 7.35
CA ASP A 113 15.61 -24.74 7.15
C ASP A 113 15.32 -23.23 7.36
N SER A 114 14.15 -22.75 7.57
CA SER A 114 13.91 -21.32 7.76
C SER A 114 13.22 -20.99 9.08
N GLY A 115 13.43 -21.82 10.07
CA GLY A 115 13.24 -21.64 11.51
C GLY A 115 12.01 -20.85 11.97
N GLY A 116 11.08 -21.48 12.66
CA GLY A 116 10.19 -20.94 13.72
C GLY A 116 9.42 -19.61 13.50
N TRP A 117 9.68 -18.95 12.40
CA TRP A 117 9.35 -17.55 12.18
C TRP A 117 7.85 -17.29 11.91
N ARG A 118 7.16 -18.25 11.29
CA ARG A 118 5.77 -18.02 10.84
C ARG A 118 4.75 -18.01 11.96
N GLY A 119 4.86 -18.88 12.96
CA GLY A 119 3.94 -18.85 14.10
C GLY A 119 4.08 -17.60 14.94
N GLU A 120 5.31 -17.18 15.23
CA GLU A 120 5.59 -15.93 15.92
C GLU A 120 5.15 -14.72 15.08
N GLN A 121 5.32 -14.77 13.75
CA GLN A 121 4.87 -13.73 12.86
C GLN A 121 3.33 -13.66 12.79
N ALA A 122 2.63 -14.78 12.70
CA ALA A 122 1.16 -14.79 12.71
C ALA A 122 0.61 -14.18 13.99
N GLN A 123 1.19 -14.47 15.16
CA GLN A 123 0.80 -13.84 16.41
C GLN A 123 1.11 -12.34 16.42
N SER A 124 2.28 -11.94 15.95
CA SER A 124 2.65 -10.52 15.82
C SER A 124 1.69 -9.76 14.90
N ILE A 125 1.27 -10.37 13.79
CA ILE A 125 0.27 -9.78 12.88
C ILE A 125 -1.08 -9.60 13.58
N LYS A 126 -1.56 -10.64 14.30
CA LYS A 126 -2.80 -10.55 15.07
C LYS A 126 -2.71 -9.42 16.10
N ASP A 127 -1.61 -9.33 16.82
CA ASP A 127 -1.40 -8.30 17.84
C ASP A 127 -1.38 -6.90 17.21
N ASN A 128 -0.71 -6.73 16.07
CA ASN A 128 -0.68 -5.47 15.33
C ASN A 128 -2.06 -5.08 14.78
N VAL A 129 -2.77 -6.02 14.17
CA VAL A 129 -4.13 -5.76 13.65
C VAL A 129 -5.10 -5.40 14.79
N ARG A 130 -5.02 -6.11 15.92
CA ARG A 130 -5.78 -5.77 17.13
C ARG A 130 -5.46 -4.37 17.63
N LEU A 131 -4.17 -4.00 17.64
CA LEU A 131 -3.72 -2.68 18.03
C LEU A 131 -4.27 -1.60 17.07
N TRP A 132 -4.17 -1.81 15.77
CA TRP A 132 -4.64 -0.85 14.77
C TRP A 132 -6.15 -0.68 14.78
N ILE A 133 -6.89 -1.79 14.69
CA ILE A 133 -8.37 -1.72 14.71
C ILE A 133 -8.87 -1.19 16.06
N GLY A 134 -8.33 -1.69 17.16
CA GLY A 134 -8.71 -1.24 18.52
C GLY A 134 -8.29 0.19 18.80
N GLY A 135 -7.20 0.66 18.21
CA GLY A 135 -6.74 2.05 18.28
C GLY A 135 -7.53 3.01 17.39
N GLY A 136 -8.23 2.49 16.37
CA GLY A 136 -8.91 3.31 15.38
C GLY A 136 -7.97 3.89 14.34
N ALA A 137 -6.91 3.14 13.97
CA ALA A 137 -6.02 3.51 12.86
C ALA A 137 -6.83 3.82 11.60
N ASP A 138 -6.44 4.87 10.83
CA ASP A 138 -7.28 5.31 9.74
C ASP A 138 -7.12 4.45 8.47
N ALA A 139 -5.91 4.06 8.09
CA ALA A 139 -5.68 3.09 7.01
C ALA A 139 -4.35 2.37 7.23
N ALA A 140 -4.28 1.12 6.90
CA ALA A 140 -3.06 0.35 6.98
C ALA A 140 -3.09 -0.91 6.13
N THR A 141 -1.91 -1.32 5.68
CA THR A 141 -1.64 -2.67 5.21
C THR A 141 -1.08 -3.48 6.35
N ALA A 142 -1.72 -4.57 6.70
CA ALA A 142 -1.16 -5.46 7.69
C ALA A 142 0.10 -6.13 7.13
N PRO A 143 1.13 -6.37 7.96
CA PRO A 143 2.27 -7.18 7.58
C PRO A 143 1.79 -8.51 7.01
N ASP A 144 2.40 -8.93 5.92
CA ASP A 144 1.95 -10.13 5.22
C ASP A 144 2.23 -11.39 6.03
N PRO A 145 1.21 -12.22 6.31
CA PRO A 145 1.45 -13.54 6.90
C PRO A 145 2.36 -14.39 6.01
N CYS A 146 2.19 -14.32 4.70
CA CYS A 146 3.04 -14.93 3.69
C CYS A 146 2.70 -14.44 2.29
N PHE A 147 3.42 -14.94 1.28
CA PHE A 147 3.21 -14.55 -0.11
C PHE A 147 1.79 -14.84 -0.62
N GLU A 148 1.17 -15.95 -0.19
CA GLU A 148 -0.13 -16.40 -0.67
C GLU A 148 -1.33 -15.75 0.03
N SER A 149 -1.11 -14.92 1.04
CA SER A 149 -2.19 -14.31 1.84
C SER A 149 -1.87 -12.86 2.17
N ARG A 150 -2.79 -11.97 1.84
CA ARG A 150 -2.64 -10.53 1.98
C ARG A 150 -3.83 -9.92 2.70
N MET A 151 -3.59 -8.87 3.47
CA MET A 151 -4.62 -8.17 4.20
C MET A 151 -4.55 -6.66 3.93
N SER A 152 -5.69 -6.07 3.61
CA SER A 152 -5.87 -4.61 3.54
C SER A 152 -6.91 -4.20 4.56
N ILE A 153 -6.56 -3.29 5.46
CA ILE A 153 -7.45 -2.79 6.50
C ILE A 153 -7.68 -1.29 6.30
N TYR A 154 -8.93 -0.87 6.44
CA TYR A 154 -9.31 0.53 6.24
C TYR A 154 -10.39 0.97 7.23
N ALA A 155 -10.07 1.96 8.04
CA ALA A 155 -11.03 2.65 8.87
C ALA A 155 -11.75 3.72 8.05
N PHE A 156 -13.08 3.63 7.96
CA PHE A 156 -13.90 4.54 7.17
C PHE A 156 -14.49 5.64 8.06
N PRO A 157 -13.94 6.87 8.02
CA PRO A 157 -14.47 7.98 8.78
C PRO A 157 -15.84 8.42 8.26
N ALA A 158 -16.76 8.74 9.17
CA ALA A 158 -18.09 9.21 8.79
C ALA A 158 -18.10 10.53 7.99
N SER A 159 -17.00 11.28 8.01
CA SER A 159 -16.80 12.51 7.23
C SER A 159 -16.29 12.26 5.81
N GLU A 160 -15.84 11.07 5.49
CA GLU A 160 -15.30 10.78 4.16
C GLU A 160 -16.37 10.44 3.13
N THR A 161 -16.04 10.72 1.87
CA THR A 161 -16.88 10.32 0.73
C THR A 161 -16.55 8.88 0.30
N ALA A 162 -17.53 8.21 -0.32
CA ALA A 162 -17.31 6.90 -0.90
C ALA A 162 -16.19 6.91 -1.97
N ALA A 163 -16.00 8.01 -2.69
CA ALA A 163 -14.94 8.15 -3.69
C ALA A 163 -13.54 8.22 -3.03
N THR A 164 -13.40 8.95 -1.92
CA THR A 164 -12.16 8.97 -1.14
C THR A 164 -11.87 7.60 -0.57
N ALA A 165 -12.88 6.96 0.05
CA ALA A 165 -12.75 5.61 0.58
C ALA A 165 -12.32 4.60 -0.48
N GLN A 166 -12.89 4.66 -1.68
CA GLN A 166 -12.48 3.81 -2.80
C GLN A 166 -10.98 3.98 -3.11
N ARG A 167 -10.53 5.23 -3.23
CA ARG A 167 -9.14 5.54 -3.57
C ARG A 167 -8.18 5.07 -2.48
N VAL A 168 -8.45 5.39 -1.21
CA VAL A 168 -7.60 4.98 -0.08
C VAL A 168 -7.56 3.45 0.03
N TYR A 169 -8.71 2.77 -0.06
CA TYR A 169 -8.74 1.31 0.00
C TYR A 169 -7.92 0.66 -1.13
N ILE A 170 -7.97 1.19 -2.36
CA ILE A 170 -7.18 0.70 -3.49
C ILE A 170 -5.69 0.99 -3.29
N HIS A 171 -5.33 2.13 -2.69
CA HIS A 171 -3.97 2.48 -2.30
C HIS A 171 -3.39 1.43 -1.33
N GLU A 172 -4.09 1.16 -0.24
CA GLU A 172 -3.67 0.16 0.74
C GLU A 172 -3.60 -1.26 0.16
N LEU A 173 -4.51 -1.59 -0.75
CA LEU A 173 -4.47 -2.87 -1.43
C LEU A 173 -3.23 -3.02 -2.32
N TYR A 174 -2.75 -1.93 -2.95
CA TYR A 174 -1.49 -1.95 -3.68
C TYR A 174 -0.32 -2.28 -2.74
N HIS A 175 -0.25 -1.63 -1.58
CA HIS A 175 0.75 -1.98 -0.58
C HIS A 175 0.63 -3.44 -0.16
N ALA A 176 -0.56 -3.92 0.15
CA ALA A 176 -0.78 -5.30 0.54
C ALA A 176 -0.24 -6.30 -0.49
N LEU A 177 -0.35 -6.01 -1.77
CA LEU A 177 0.12 -6.88 -2.85
C LEU A 177 1.61 -6.73 -3.14
N SER A 178 2.19 -5.53 -2.98
CA SER A 178 3.60 -5.23 -3.29
C SER A 178 4.55 -5.37 -2.10
N SER A 179 4.04 -5.31 -0.86
CA SER A 179 4.84 -5.23 0.36
C SER A 179 5.75 -6.43 0.60
N TYR A 180 5.37 -7.62 0.11
CA TYR A 180 6.22 -8.80 0.25
C TYR A 180 7.64 -8.57 -0.27
N LEU A 181 7.77 -7.98 -1.46
CA LEU A 181 9.09 -7.72 -2.03
C LEU A 181 9.81 -6.56 -1.35
N THR A 182 9.09 -5.51 -0.97
CA THR A 182 9.69 -4.40 -0.23
C THR A 182 10.22 -4.86 1.12
N THR A 183 9.49 -5.73 1.81
CA THR A 183 9.91 -6.32 3.09
C THR A 183 11.04 -7.33 2.91
N TYR A 184 10.96 -8.20 1.89
CA TYR A 184 11.99 -9.21 1.63
C TYR A 184 13.34 -8.59 1.27
N CYS A 185 13.32 -7.44 0.57
CA CYS A 185 14.52 -6.73 0.16
C CYS A 185 15.05 -5.74 1.23
N ALA A 186 14.34 -5.58 2.33
CA ALA A 186 14.81 -4.73 3.42
C ALA A 186 16.12 -5.28 4.00
N PRO A 187 17.13 -4.43 4.25
CA PRO A 187 18.32 -4.87 4.93
C PRO A 187 17.98 -5.38 6.34
N PRO A 188 18.72 -6.33 6.90
CA PRO A 188 18.52 -6.77 8.27
C PRO A 188 18.55 -5.59 9.25
N ASP A 189 17.73 -5.66 10.29
CA ASP A 189 17.65 -4.64 11.34
C ASP A 189 19.04 -4.17 11.78
N GLY A 190 19.25 -2.85 11.81
CA GLY A 190 20.51 -2.22 12.19
C GLY A 190 21.56 -2.09 11.07
N GLN A 191 21.25 -2.50 9.85
CA GLN A 191 22.08 -2.28 8.65
C GLN A 191 21.38 -1.36 7.62
N GLU A 192 20.35 -0.64 8.04
CA GLU A 192 19.58 0.26 7.19
C GLU A 192 20.47 1.37 6.64
N GLU A 193 20.62 1.39 5.32
CA GLU A 193 21.22 2.51 4.63
C GLU A 193 20.16 3.62 4.53
N PRO A 194 20.38 4.83 5.09
CA PRO A 194 19.38 5.90 5.10
C PRO A 194 18.81 6.22 3.71
N GLU A 195 19.64 6.10 2.67
CA GLU A 195 19.24 6.36 1.28
C GLU A 195 18.26 5.31 0.75
N LYS A 196 18.38 4.04 1.15
CA LYS A 196 17.46 2.97 0.75
C LYS A 196 16.13 3.09 1.48
N TYR A 197 16.15 3.45 2.76
CA TYR A 197 14.94 3.70 3.53
C TYR A 197 14.14 4.89 2.97
N ASP A 198 14.83 5.96 2.56
CA ASP A 198 14.23 7.12 1.92
C ASP A 198 13.67 6.78 0.52
N ALA A 199 14.40 5.99 -0.28
CA ALA A 199 13.91 5.47 -1.55
C ALA A 199 12.63 4.64 -1.38
N GLN A 200 12.62 3.75 -0.41
CA GLN A 200 11.46 2.92 -0.09
C GLN A 200 10.23 3.76 0.23
N GLY A 201 10.38 4.79 1.08
CA GLY A 201 9.26 5.60 1.53
C GLY A 201 8.52 6.30 0.37
N TRP A 202 9.23 6.98 -0.52
CA TRP A 202 8.58 7.73 -1.59
C TRP A 202 8.07 6.86 -2.74
N ILE A 203 8.80 5.80 -3.13
CA ILE A 203 8.38 4.98 -4.26
C ILE A 203 7.19 4.09 -3.90
N ALA A 204 7.16 3.52 -2.70
CA ALA A 204 6.04 2.74 -2.22
C ALA A 204 4.76 3.58 -2.17
N GLU A 205 4.80 4.73 -1.50
CA GLU A 205 3.66 5.64 -1.40
C GLU A 205 3.25 6.22 -2.77
N GLY A 206 4.25 6.62 -3.58
CA GLY A 206 3.99 7.23 -4.88
C GLY A 206 3.35 6.28 -5.88
N THR A 207 3.79 5.03 -5.91
CA THR A 207 3.21 4.02 -6.80
C THR A 207 1.83 3.56 -6.35
N ALA A 208 1.62 3.43 -5.05
CA ALA A 208 0.32 3.08 -4.48
C ALA A 208 -0.72 4.18 -4.75
N ASP A 209 -0.36 5.45 -4.54
CA ASP A 209 -1.28 6.56 -4.80
C ASP A 209 -1.52 6.73 -6.31
N TYR A 210 -0.48 6.65 -7.15
CA TYR A 210 -0.63 6.65 -8.61
C TYR A 210 -1.59 5.55 -9.09
N PHE A 211 -1.35 4.32 -8.64
CA PHE A 211 -2.18 3.16 -8.95
C PHE A 211 -3.64 3.39 -8.54
N SER A 212 -3.86 3.92 -7.34
CA SER A 212 -5.19 4.14 -6.80
C SER A 212 -6.00 5.11 -7.65
N TYR A 213 -5.41 6.19 -8.12
CA TYR A 213 -6.05 7.14 -9.04
C TYR A 213 -6.43 6.49 -10.38
N VAL A 214 -5.49 5.74 -10.97
CA VAL A 214 -5.71 5.11 -12.28
C VAL A 214 -6.80 4.05 -12.19
N VAL A 215 -6.75 3.18 -11.19
CA VAL A 215 -7.75 2.11 -11.00
C VAL A 215 -9.12 2.70 -10.65
N GLN A 216 -9.17 3.73 -9.80
CA GLN A 216 -10.44 4.41 -9.50
C GLN A 216 -11.08 5.01 -10.75
N ALA A 217 -10.30 5.70 -11.58
CA ALA A 217 -10.80 6.28 -12.83
C ALA A 217 -11.33 5.19 -13.77
N GLU A 218 -10.65 4.06 -13.89
CA GLU A 218 -11.09 2.93 -14.70
C GLU A 218 -12.44 2.34 -14.20
N ILE A 219 -12.54 2.10 -12.87
CA ILE A 219 -13.78 1.60 -12.26
C ILE A 219 -14.94 2.54 -12.53
N ASN A 220 -14.70 3.85 -12.46
CA ASN A 220 -15.72 4.89 -12.65
C ASN A 220 -15.98 5.22 -14.13
N GLY A 221 -15.23 4.63 -15.08
CA GLY A 221 -15.33 4.93 -16.50
C GLY A 221 -14.87 6.35 -16.86
N GLU A 222 -13.95 6.90 -16.10
CA GLU A 222 -13.38 8.23 -16.26
C GLU A 222 -12.12 8.20 -17.15
N ALA A 223 -11.74 9.37 -17.66
CA ALA A 223 -10.47 9.52 -18.36
C ALA A 223 -9.28 9.33 -17.42
N HIS A 224 -8.10 9.04 -18.00
CA HIS A 224 -6.86 8.90 -17.24
C HIS A 224 -6.62 10.11 -16.31
N PRO A 225 -6.36 9.89 -15.02
CA PRO A 225 -6.43 10.93 -13.97
C PRO A 225 -5.16 11.79 -13.84
N ALA A 226 -4.33 11.89 -14.87
CA ALA A 226 -3.05 12.62 -14.83
C ALA A 226 -3.17 14.01 -14.22
N SER A 227 -4.19 14.78 -14.62
CA SER A 227 -4.43 16.13 -14.08
C SER A 227 -4.83 16.10 -12.61
N ALA A 228 -5.64 15.11 -12.17
CA ALA A 228 -6.08 15.00 -10.79
C ALA A 228 -4.90 14.65 -9.86
N ILE A 229 -3.99 13.77 -10.28
CA ILE A 229 -2.77 13.43 -9.54
C ILE A 229 -1.92 14.70 -9.33
N LEU A 230 -1.66 15.47 -10.39
CA LEU A 230 -0.86 16.67 -10.29
C LEU A 230 -1.53 17.78 -9.48
N GLN A 231 -2.86 17.88 -9.54
CA GLN A 231 -3.63 18.81 -8.72
C GLN A 231 -3.51 18.46 -7.22
N ALA A 232 -3.63 17.19 -6.86
CA ALA A 232 -3.47 16.75 -5.48
C ALA A 232 -2.07 17.07 -4.95
N ALA A 233 -1.04 16.74 -5.71
CA ALA A 233 0.34 17.04 -5.36
C ALA A 233 0.60 18.55 -5.20
N ASN A 234 0.01 19.39 -6.06
CA ASN A 234 0.12 20.85 -5.94
C ASN A 234 -0.55 21.36 -4.66
N ASN A 235 -1.72 20.84 -4.32
CA ASN A 235 -2.43 21.23 -3.09
C ASN A 235 -1.57 20.91 -1.86
N ASP A 236 -1.02 19.70 -1.79
CA ASP A 236 -0.14 19.29 -0.71
C ASP A 236 1.15 20.11 -0.65
N ALA A 237 1.70 20.52 -1.81
CA ALA A 237 2.86 21.37 -1.88
C ALA A 237 2.58 22.79 -1.33
N GLN A 238 1.38 23.32 -1.55
CA GLN A 238 0.97 24.61 -1.00
C GLN A 238 0.85 24.58 0.53
N GLU A 239 0.48 23.44 1.10
CA GLU A 239 0.31 23.27 2.53
C GLU A 239 1.63 22.96 3.25
N SER A 240 2.49 22.13 2.67
CA SER A 240 3.67 21.56 3.33
C SER A 240 4.98 21.73 2.57
N GLY A 241 5.00 22.56 1.50
CA GLY A 241 6.19 22.79 0.68
C GLY A 241 6.47 21.68 -0.33
N THR A 242 7.59 21.80 -1.05
CA THR A 242 7.94 20.91 -2.17
C THR A 242 8.81 19.72 -1.78
N ASP A 243 9.16 19.58 -0.53
CA ASP A 243 9.85 18.37 -0.05
C ASP A 243 8.91 17.15 -0.22
N LEU A 244 9.45 16.12 -0.86
CA LEU A 244 8.68 14.92 -1.18
C LEU A 244 8.31 14.16 0.10
N GLY A 245 9.31 13.89 0.94
CA GLY A 245 9.12 13.09 2.14
C GLY A 245 8.45 11.74 1.84
N ARG A 246 7.49 11.37 2.66
CA ARG A 246 6.59 10.22 2.47
C ARG A 246 5.18 10.65 2.06
N ASN A 247 5.03 11.83 1.46
CA ASN A 247 3.73 12.30 1.02
C ASN A 247 3.30 11.56 -0.25
N ALA A 248 2.21 10.81 -0.16
CA ALA A 248 1.71 9.96 -1.24
C ALA A 248 1.40 10.75 -2.52
N ALA A 249 0.69 11.88 -2.43
CA ALA A 249 0.31 12.66 -3.60
C ALA A 249 1.52 13.30 -4.31
N LYS A 250 2.48 13.86 -3.56
CA LYS A 250 3.72 14.39 -4.13
C LYS A 250 4.55 13.30 -4.78
N SER A 251 4.63 12.14 -4.14
CA SER A 251 5.34 10.97 -4.65
C SER A 251 4.68 10.40 -5.91
N ALA A 252 3.34 10.41 -5.98
CA ALA A 252 2.61 10.02 -7.19
C ALA A 252 2.90 10.98 -8.36
N ALA A 253 3.06 12.28 -8.11
CA ALA A 253 3.49 13.23 -9.13
C ALA A 253 4.93 12.97 -9.59
N ALA A 254 5.84 12.59 -8.69
CA ALA A 254 7.21 12.21 -9.08
C ALA A 254 7.23 10.93 -9.92
N VAL A 255 6.44 9.91 -9.56
CA VAL A 255 6.23 8.69 -10.37
C VAL A 255 5.67 9.07 -11.74
N ARG A 256 4.66 9.94 -11.79
CA ARG A 256 4.09 10.42 -13.05
C ARG A 256 5.12 11.14 -13.92
N LEU A 257 6.00 11.96 -13.34
CA LEU A 257 7.07 12.63 -14.07
C LEU A 257 8.02 11.62 -14.72
N MET A 258 8.42 10.56 -13.99
CA MET A 258 9.25 9.49 -14.57
C MET A 258 8.56 8.79 -15.74
N ILE A 259 7.25 8.55 -15.63
CA ILE A 259 6.46 7.92 -16.70
C ILE A 259 6.43 8.83 -17.95
N GLU A 260 6.12 10.12 -17.80
CA GLU A 260 6.03 11.05 -18.93
C GLU A 260 7.38 11.32 -19.62
N ARG A 261 8.48 11.20 -18.87
CA ARG A 261 9.83 11.28 -19.43
C ARG A 261 10.30 9.97 -20.09
N GLY A 262 9.59 8.86 -19.87
CA GLY A 262 9.99 7.53 -20.33
C GLY A 262 11.10 6.88 -19.48
N ASP A 263 11.34 7.40 -18.28
CA ASP A 263 12.30 6.85 -17.33
C ASP A 263 11.72 5.62 -16.58
N LEU A 264 10.38 5.47 -16.59
CA LEU A 264 9.62 4.39 -15.95
C LEU A 264 8.44 4.00 -16.84
N ALA A 265 8.20 2.71 -17.03
CA ALA A 265 7.02 2.26 -17.76
C ALA A 265 5.79 2.25 -16.82
N GLU A 266 4.68 2.84 -17.27
CA GLU A 266 3.43 2.83 -16.50
C GLU A 266 2.94 1.42 -16.19
N ALA A 267 3.14 0.49 -17.13
CA ALA A 267 2.76 -0.92 -16.94
C ALA A 267 3.50 -1.58 -15.76
N ASP A 268 4.74 -1.17 -15.49
CA ASP A 268 5.53 -1.71 -14.38
C ASP A 268 5.03 -1.18 -13.04
N VAL A 269 4.55 0.07 -13.00
CA VAL A 269 3.86 0.62 -11.83
C VAL A 269 2.54 -0.10 -11.60
N MET A 270 1.71 -0.22 -12.65
CA MET A 270 0.39 -0.83 -12.55
C MET A 270 0.43 -2.33 -12.20
N GLY A 271 1.47 -3.04 -12.60
CA GLY A 271 1.69 -4.45 -12.27
C GLY A 271 2.53 -4.67 -11.01
N ALA A 272 3.03 -3.60 -10.38
CA ALA A 272 4.03 -3.62 -9.31
C ALA A 272 5.32 -4.40 -9.67
N THR A 273 5.65 -4.52 -10.96
CA THR A 273 6.81 -5.29 -11.42
C THR A 273 8.13 -4.60 -11.09
N ILE A 274 8.10 -3.31 -10.77
CA ILE A 274 9.26 -2.58 -10.23
C ILE A 274 9.82 -3.20 -8.94
N PHE A 275 9.02 -3.99 -8.24
CA PHE A 275 9.39 -4.67 -6.99
C PHE A 275 9.76 -6.14 -7.18
N ASN A 276 9.94 -6.62 -8.44
CA ASN A 276 10.25 -8.03 -8.73
C ASN A 276 11.63 -8.49 -8.26
N ASP A 277 12.55 -7.57 -8.01
CA ASP A 277 13.88 -7.80 -7.46
C ASP A 277 14.23 -6.72 -6.44
N CYS A 278 15.37 -6.87 -5.78
CA CYS A 278 15.79 -5.93 -4.75
C CYS A 278 16.54 -4.70 -5.28
N ASP A 279 16.72 -4.58 -6.58
CA ASP A 279 17.44 -3.46 -7.18
C ASP A 279 16.60 -2.16 -7.13
N TRP A 280 15.26 -2.26 -6.91
CA TRP A 280 14.38 -1.11 -6.76
C TRP A 280 14.87 -0.08 -5.72
N ALA A 281 15.53 -0.52 -4.66
CA ALA A 281 16.04 0.39 -3.63
C ALA A 281 17.15 1.30 -4.16
N ASP A 282 17.98 0.81 -5.06
CA ASP A 282 19.04 1.57 -5.73
C ASP A 282 18.46 2.37 -6.91
N ASP A 283 17.54 1.78 -7.68
CA ASP A 283 16.90 2.40 -8.85
C ASP A 283 16.09 3.65 -8.50
N PHE A 284 15.49 3.69 -7.32
CA PHE A 284 14.71 4.83 -6.85
C PHE A 284 15.40 5.68 -5.77
N SER A 285 16.69 5.45 -5.53
CA SER A 285 17.50 6.27 -4.63
C SER A 285 17.95 7.59 -5.27
N MET A 286 18.48 8.51 -4.47
CA MET A 286 19.07 9.75 -4.96
C MET A 286 20.35 9.55 -5.77
N SER A 287 20.95 8.38 -5.74
CA SER A 287 22.11 8.02 -6.58
C SER A 287 21.70 7.70 -8.03
N ASN A 288 20.46 7.32 -8.28
CA ASN A 288 19.93 7.17 -9.62
C ASN A 288 19.53 8.53 -10.21
N THR A 289 20.04 8.87 -11.38
CA THR A 289 19.86 10.20 -11.99
C THR A 289 18.38 10.49 -12.31
N ALA A 290 17.62 9.51 -12.80
CA ALA A 290 16.22 9.71 -13.16
C ALA A 290 15.35 9.89 -11.91
N ALA A 291 15.55 9.04 -10.90
CA ALA A 291 14.86 9.15 -9.62
C ALA A 291 15.17 10.47 -8.90
N ALA A 292 16.46 10.85 -8.83
CA ALA A 292 16.88 12.12 -8.24
C ALA A 292 16.27 13.33 -8.98
N TYR A 293 16.21 13.25 -10.33
CA TYR A 293 15.57 14.28 -11.12
C TYR A 293 14.07 14.39 -10.81
N ALA A 294 13.35 13.28 -10.82
CA ALA A 294 11.92 13.27 -10.56
C ALA A 294 11.60 13.80 -9.15
N ARG A 295 12.34 13.34 -8.14
CA ARG A 295 12.18 13.78 -6.74
C ARG A 295 12.43 15.26 -6.54
N THR A 296 13.29 15.88 -7.36
CA THR A 296 13.62 17.30 -7.26
C THR A 296 12.66 18.17 -8.08
N ASN A 297 12.14 17.67 -9.20
CA ASN A 297 11.45 18.49 -10.21
C ASN A 297 9.95 18.19 -10.37
N TRP A 298 9.37 17.25 -9.63
CA TRP A 298 7.95 16.90 -9.70
C TRP A 298 7.00 18.10 -9.53
N HIS A 299 7.43 19.13 -8.79
CA HIS A 299 6.65 20.33 -8.49
C HIS A 299 6.63 21.35 -9.65
N LEU A 300 7.39 21.13 -10.72
CA LEU A 300 7.39 21.99 -11.91
C LEU A 300 6.14 21.66 -12.76
N ILE A 301 4.98 21.96 -12.20
CA ILE A 301 3.66 21.74 -12.78
C ILE A 301 2.97 23.09 -13.06
N GLU A 302 2.12 23.11 -14.07
CA GLU A 302 1.34 24.30 -14.43
C GLU A 302 -0.11 23.92 -14.78
N GLN A 303 -1.02 24.87 -14.59
CA GLN A 303 -2.39 24.71 -15.00
C GLN A 303 -2.64 25.47 -16.32
N SER A 304 -3.13 24.79 -17.33
CA SER A 304 -3.50 25.35 -18.62
C SER A 304 -4.89 24.85 -19.04
N GLY A 305 -5.79 25.77 -19.33
CA GLY A 305 -7.15 25.40 -19.77
C GLY A 305 -7.95 24.58 -18.75
N GLY A 306 -7.64 24.70 -17.48
CA GLY A 306 -8.29 23.91 -16.41
C GLY A 306 -7.66 22.54 -16.16
N THR A 307 -6.63 22.16 -16.91
CA THR A 307 -5.93 20.87 -16.79
C THR A 307 -4.51 21.12 -16.23
N TRP A 308 -4.09 20.28 -15.29
CA TRP A 308 -2.74 20.29 -14.74
C TRP A 308 -1.81 19.41 -15.58
N GLY A 309 -0.61 19.90 -15.85
CA GLY A 309 0.44 19.22 -16.59
C GLY A 309 1.83 19.61 -16.09
N PHE A 310 2.86 18.89 -16.52
CA PHE A 310 4.24 19.29 -16.28
C PHE A 310 4.65 20.40 -17.23
N THR A 311 5.49 21.32 -16.74
CA THR A 311 6.11 22.33 -17.61
C THR A 311 7.08 21.68 -18.60
N PRO A 312 7.37 22.32 -19.75
CA PRO A 312 8.41 21.83 -20.66
C PRO A 312 9.79 21.67 -19.99
N ALA A 313 10.08 22.49 -18.97
CA ALA A 313 11.33 22.38 -18.21
C ALA A 313 11.39 21.07 -17.40
N ALA A 314 10.28 20.62 -16.80
CA ALA A 314 10.23 19.35 -16.10
C ALA A 314 10.42 18.14 -17.03
N LEU A 315 9.91 18.22 -18.26
CA LEU A 315 9.95 17.09 -19.20
C LEU A 315 11.30 16.96 -19.95
N ASN A 316 12.03 18.05 -20.17
CA ASN A 316 13.22 18.10 -21.06
C ASN A 316 14.54 18.41 -20.31
N GLY A 317 14.49 18.59 -19.00
CA GLY A 317 15.63 18.95 -18.16
C GLY A 317 16.62 17.84 -17.83
#